data_dd6d49f61add6613219297bbe6b6f569
#
_entry.id   dd6d49f61add6613219297bbe6b6f569
#
_cell.length_a   1.000
_cell.length_b   1.000
_cell.length_c   1.000
_cell.angle_alpha   90.00
_cell.angle_beta   90.00
_cell.angle_gamma   90.00
#
_symmetry.space_group_name_H-M   'P 1'
#
loop_
_entity.id
_entity.type
_entity.pdbx_description
1 polymer ?
#
loop_
_entity_poly.entity_id
_entity_poly.type
_entity_poly.pdbx_seq_one_letter_code
_entity_poly.pdbx_strand_id
1 'polypeptide(L)'
;MTFRRRFANPIKCLAVFLTVLCGTLVGYDGVLAQHHEEDAGVLLGRLKDSKISLADGIRQAEKAYGPAISAKFEMKGDKLMLSVYTAKDGLSKDSEHNVLMELIGDATQAQWTPETEVFEDRPHIARSAMHLTSMQLTKMTLADVVKRASAQQQGTVYSVIPAIREGQVVFDVLVATPEGRSSHLTLNATTGKATKERAAARP
;
A
#
# COMPACT_ATOMS: atom_id res chain seq x y z
N MET A 1 -65.71 -21.22 -27.56
CA MET A 1 -65.07 -21.70 -28.79
C MET A 1 -63.72 -22.30 -28.44
N THR A 2 -63.69 -23.60 -28.58
CA THR A 2 -62.61 -24.56 -28.36
C THR A 2 -61.53 -24.42 -29.40
N PHE A 3 -60.23 -24.46 -29.07
CA PHE A 3 -59.25 -25.15 -29.86
C PHE A 3 -58.04 -25.63 -29.01
N ARG A 4 -58.07 -26.92 -28.73
CA ARG A 4 -56.91 -27.69 -28.27
C ARG A 4 -55.99 -27.93 -29.49
N ARG A 5 -54.70 -27.77 -29.29
CA ARG A 5 -53.72 -28.65 -30.03
C ARG A 5 -52.58 -29.04 -29.07
N ARG A 6 -52.58 -30.33 -28.78
CA ARG A 6 -51.43 -31.08 -28.27
C ARG A 6 -50.44 -31.27 -29.44
N PHE A 7 -49.16 -31.13 -29.15
CA PHE A 7 -48.15 -31.93 -29.83
C PHE A 7 -47.14 -32.43 -28.79
N ALA A 8 -47.01 -33.74 -28.84
CA ALA A 8 -46.10 -34.52 -28.02
C ALA A 8 -44.82 -34.84 -28.82
N ASN A 9 -43.69 -34.83 -28.14
CA ASN A 9 -42.54 -35.73 -28.22
C ASN A 9 -41.55 -35.64 -29.41
N PRO A 10 -40.37 -36.25 -29.28
CA PRO A 10 -39.78 -37.10 -28.23
C PRO A 10 -38.34 -36.71 -27.76
N ILE A 11 -38.02 -37.23 -26.61
CA ILE A 11 -36.72 -37.41 -25.99
C ILE A 11 -35.71 -38.06 -26.97
N LYS A 12 -34.57 -37.38 -27.18
CA LYS A 12 -33.34 -38.07 -27.63
C LYS A 12 -32.27 -37.82 -26.59
N CYS A 13 -32.00 -38.86 -25.83
CA CYS A 13 -30.80 -38.98 -25.00
C CYS A 13 -29.58 -38.84 -25.89
N LEU A 14 -28.80 -37.80 -25.65
CA LEU A 14 -27.42 -37.70 -26.12
C LEU A 14 -26.51 -37.72 -24.92
N ALA A 15 -25.94 -38.87 -24.64
CA ALA A 15 -24.86 -39.01 -23.67
C ALA A 15 -23.63 -38.29 -24.21
N VAL A 16 -23.30 -37.15 -23.67
CA VAL A 16 -22.02 -36.47 -23.90
C VAL A 16 -21.06 -36.96 -22.84
N PHE A 17 -20.09 -37.74 -23.25
CA PHE A 17 -18.91 -38.10 -22.48
C PHE A 17 -18.17 -36.84 -22.08
N LEU A 18 -18.21 -36.49 -20.78
CA LEU A 18 -17.40 -35.45 -20.19
C LEU A 18 -16.02 -36.05 -19.91
N THR A 19 -15.11 -35.94 -20.87
CA THR A 19 -13.68 -36.15 -20.64
C THR A 19 -13.18 -35.03 -19.71
N VAL A 20 -12.97 -35.41 -18.45
CA VAL A 20 -12.26 -34.54 -17.45
C VAL A 20 -10.82 -34.43 -17.92
N LEU A 21 -10.52 -33.33 -18.61
CA LEU A 21 -9.15 -32.92 -18.86
C LEU A 21 -8.61 -32.34 -17.55
N CYS A 22 -7.94 -33.18 -16.77
CA CYS A 22 -7.18 -32.76 -15.58
C CYS A 22 -5.96 -31.98 -16.07
N GLY A 23 -6.17 -30.72 -16.44
CA GLY A 23 -5.12 -29.75 -16.74
C GLY A 23 -4.48 -29.34 -15.43
N THR A 24 -3.26 -29.76 -15.22
CA THR A 24 -2.36 -29.30 -14.16
C THR A 24 -2.22 -27.78 -14.24
N LEU A 25 -2.93 -27.05 -13.37
CA LEU A 25 -2.66 -25.65 -13.04
C LEU A 25 -1.37 -25.63 -12.20
N VAL A 26 -0.23 -25.75 -12.88
CA VAL A 26 1.07 -25.51 -12.25
C VAL A 26 1.37 -24.02 -12.36
N GLY A 27 1.21 -23.32 -11.23
CA GLY A 27 2.19 -22.33 -10.81
C GLY A 27 2.36 -21.05 -11.61
N TYR A 28 1.33 -20.18 -11.71
CA TYR A 28 1.57 -18.75 -11.99
C TYR A 28 1.84 -17.91 -10.74
N ASP A 29 1.50 -18.40 -9.54
CA ASP A 29 1.69 -17.67 -8.29
C ASP A 29 3.18 -17.58 -7.83
N GLY A 30 4.01 -18.54 -8.25
CA GLY A 30 5.42 -18.58 -7.82
C GLY A 30 6.31 -17.52 -8.48
N VAL A 31 6.03 -17.12 -9.71
CA VAL A 31 6.87 -16.16 -10.45
C VAL A 31 6.66 -14.73 -9.99
N LEU A 32 5.41 -14.36 -9.68
CA LEU A 32 5.10 -13.02 -9.15
C LEU A 32 5.63 -12.83 -7.73
N ALA A 33 5.58 -13.87 -6.90
CA ALA A 33 6.12 -13.82 -5.53
C ALA A 33 7.64 -13.67 -5.52
N GLN A 34 8.37 -14.37 -6.39
CA GLN A 34 9.83 -14.26 -6.48
C GLN A 34 10.29 -12.87 -6.93
N HIS A 35 9.65 -12.24 -7.92
CA HIS A 35 9.98 -10.88 -8.34
C HIS A 35 9.75 -9.86 -7.21
N HIS A 36 8.71 -10.01 -6.41
CA HIS A 36 8.46 -9.13 -5.26
C HIS A 36 9.49 -9.29 -4.14
N GLU A 37 10.02 -10.49 -3.91
CA GLU A 37 11.05 -10.72 -2.89
C GLU A 37 12.42 -10.20 -3.34
N GLU A 38 12.80 -10.37 -4.61
CA GLU A 38 14.04 -9.82 -5.17
C GLU A 38 14.02 -8.28 -5.14
N ASP A 39 12.94 -7.63 -5.56
CA ASP A 39 12.77 -6.19 -5.51
C ASP A 39 12.83 -5.65 -4.07
N ALA A 40 12.24 -6.36 -3.12
CA ALA A 40 12.30 -6.00 -1.71
C ALA A 40 13.73 -6.10 -1.16
N GLY A 41 14.49 -7.13 -1.54
CA GLY A 41 15.89 -7.31 -1.14
C GLY A 41 16.79 -6.18 -1.66
N VAL A 42 16.61 -5.77 -2.91
CA VAL A 42 17.34 -4.64 -3.50
C VAL A 42 17.03 -3.35 -2.76
N LEU A 43 15.75 -3.04 -2.51
CA LEU A 43 15.35 -1.86 -1.75
C LEU A 43 15.99 -1.82 -0.37
N LEU A 44 15.90 -2.91 0.39
CA LEU A 44 16.47 -2.99 1.75
C LEU A 44 17.98 -2.76 1.74
N GLY A 45 18.71 -3.32 0.76
CA GLY A 45 20.15 -3.12 0.58
C GLY A 45 20.53 -1.67 0.26
N ARG A 46 19.63 -0.93 -0.42
CA ARG A 46 19.87 0.45 -0.85
C ARG A 46 19.45 1.49 0.19
N LEU A 47 18.63 1.14 1.20
CA LEU A 47 18.18 2.09 2.24
C LEU A 47 19.34 2.76 2.98
N LYS A 48 20.49 2.09 3.15
CA LYS A 48 21.70 2.64 3.76
C LYS A 48 22.32 3.80 2.96
N ASP A 49 22.01 3.88 1.66
CA ASP A 49 22.55 4.92 0.76
C ASP A 49 21.74 6.22 0.87
N SER A 50 20.57 6.17 1.50
CA SER A 50 19.71 7.33 1.70
C SER A 50 20.42 8.41 2.52
N LYS A 51 20.32 9.65 2.06
CA LYS A 51 20.79 10.85 2.79
C LYS A 51 19.67 11.56 3.55
N ILE A 52 18.45 11.05 3.43
CA ILE A 52 17.28 11.60 4.13
C ILE A 52 16.53 10.45 4.83
N SER A 53 16.05 10.68 6.04
CA SER A 53 15.17 9.75 6.72
C SER A 53 13.73 9.90 6.23
N LEU A 54 12.90 8.84 6.38
CA LEU A 54 11.47 8.91 6.06
C LEU A 54 10.79 10.07 6.81
N ALA A 55 11.13 10.26 8.09
CA ALA A 55 10.57 11.33 8.92
C ALA A 55 10.98 12.73 8.44
N ASP A 56 12.22 12.90 7.97
CA ASP A 56 12.69 14.19 7.44
C ASP A 56 12.01 14.52 6.12
N GLY A 57 11.87 13.54 5.24
CA GLY A 57 11.15 13.70 3.97
C GLY A 57 9.68 14.07 4.19
N ILE A 58 9.01 13.41 5.13
CA ILE A 58 7.65 13.76 5.54
C ILE A 58 7.59 15.21 5.99
N ARG A 59 8.44 15.64 6.92
CA ARG A 59 8.46 17.03 7.42
C ARG A 59 8.74 18.06 6.34
N GLN A 60 9.66 17.73 5.41
CA GLN A 60 9.97 18.61 4.29
C GLN A 60 8.77 18.75 3.34
N ALA A 61 8.08 17.65 3.02
CA ALA A 61 6.89 17.63 2.18
C ALA A 61 5.75 18.42 2.84
N GLU A 62 5.47 18.17 4.11
CA GLU A 62 4.41 18.85 4.87
C GLU A 62 4.59 20.37 4.91
N LYS A 63 5.83 20.84 5.06
CA LYS A 63 6.15 22.26 5.09
C LYS A 63 5.82 22.98 3.77
N ALA A 64 5.94 22.29 2.65
CA ALA A 64 5.82 22.89 1.33
C ALA A 64 4.46 22.63 0.67
N TYR A 65 3.83 21.47 0.95
CA TYR A 65 2.71 20.96 0.15
C TYR A 65 1.54 20.39 0.98
N GLY A 66 1.48 20.75 2.27
CA GLY A 66 0.39 20.33 3.15
C GLY A 66 0.60 18.95 3.77
N PRO A 67 -0.35 18.49 4.61
CA PRO A 67 -0.22 17.26 5.39
C PRO A 67 0.12 16.04 4.55
N ALA A 68 1.09 15.26 5.01
CA ALA A 68 1.43 13.97 4.42
C ALA A 68 0.37 12.92 4.78
N ILE A 69 -0.05 12.13 3.78
CA ILE A 69 -1.08 11.10 3.92
C ILE A 69 -0.54 9.68 3.74
N SER A 70 0.63 9.51 3.14
CA SER A 70 1.43 8.28 3.15
C SER A 70 2.86 8.60 2.73
N ALA A 71 3.82 7.73 3.07
CA ALA A 71 5.21 7.89 2.66
C ALA A 71 5.93 6.55 2.57
N LYS A 72 6.82 6.40 1.60
CA LYS A 72 7.64 5.20 1.41
C LYS A 72 8.94 5.49 0.67
N PHE A 73 9.94 4.65 0.92
CA PHE A 73 11.03 4.46 -0.03
C PHE A 73 10.64 3.41 -1.06
N GLU A 74 11.07 3.59 -2.29
CA GLU A 74 10.85 2.65 -3.38
C GLU A 74 11.98 2.68 -4.39
N MET A 75 12.11 1.63 -5.18
CA MET A 75 13.03 1.60 -6.31
C MET A 75 12.32 2.08 -7.58
N LYS A 76 12.95 3.02 -8.31
CA LYS A 76 12.53 3.42 -9.66
C LYS A 76 13.70 3.15 -10.61
N GLY A 77 13.66 1.99 -11.24
CA GLY A 77 14.84 1.42 -11.88
C GLY A 77 15.92 1.11 -10.84
N ASP A 78 17.10 1.65 -11.01
CA ASP A 78 18.26 1.50 -10.11
C ASP A 78 18.35 2.57 -9.02
N LYS A 79 17.43 3.54 -9.00
CA LYS A 79 17.43 4.66 -8.07
C LYS A 79 16.57 4.40 -6.86
N LEU A 80 17.11 4.73 -5.68
CA LEU A 80 16.37 4.78 -4.44
C LEU A 80 15.59 6.09 -4.36
N MET A 81 14.27 6.03 -4.43
CA MET A 81 13.39 7.18 -4.36
C MET A 81 12.72 7.26 -3.00
N LEU A 82 12.47 8.48 -2.52
CA LEU A 82 11.54 8.76 -1.45
C LEU A 82 10.29 9.37 -2.05
N SER A 83 9.15 8.75 -1.79
CA SER A 83 7.82 9.17 -2.22
C SER A 83 7.00 9.57 -1.00
N VAL A 84 6.39 10.76 -1.03
CA VAL A 84 5.48 11.27 -0.01
C VAL A 84 4.22 11.77 -0.68
N TYR A 85 3.08 11.19 -0.30
CA TYR A 85 1.77 11.65 -0.75
C TYR A 85 1.25 12.71 0.21
N THR A 86 0.73 13.80 -0.34
CA THR A 86 0.21 14.93 0.43
C THR A 86 -1.19 15.35 -0.01
N ALA A 87 -1.91 15.98 0.92
CA ALA A 87 -3.20 16.63 0.70
C ALA A 87 -3.00 18.16 0.83
N LYS A 88 -2.82 18.84 -0.31
CA LYS A 88 -2.40 20.24 -0.37
C LYS A 88 -3.31 21.20 0.41
N ASP A 89 -4.62 20.97 0.35
CA ASP A 89 -5.61 21.84 0.97
C ASP A 89 -5.98 21.42 2.41
N GLY A 90 -5.19 20.52 2.99
CA GLY A 90 -5.30 20.08 4.38
C GLY A 90 -6.22 18.90 4.61
N LEU A 91 -6.21 18.37 5.85
CA LEU A 91 -7.03 17.23 6.23
C LEU A 91 -8.51 17.58 6.52
N SER A 92 -8.90 18.84 6.51
CA SER A 92 -10.29 19.24 6.73
C SER A 92 -11.16 19.16 5.48
N LYS A 93 -10.55 19.05 4.31
CA LYS A 93 -11.24 18.89 3.03
C LYS A 93 -11.25 17.45 2.58
N ASP A 94 -12.35 17.00 1.99
CA ASP A 94 -12.48 15.70 1.36
C ASP A 94 -11.64 15.61 0.07
N SER A 95 -11.62 14.44 -0.56
CA SER A 95 -10.84 14.19 -1.77
C SER A 95 -11.37 14.93 -3.01
N GLU A 96 -12.63 15.34 -3.03
CA GLU A 96 -13.23 16.07 -4.16
C GLU A 96 -12.84 17.54 -4.15
N HIS A 97 -12.50 18.08 -2.98
CA HIS A 97 -12.14 19.47 -2.75
C HIS A 97 -10.66 19.65 -2.35
N ASN A 98 -9.83 18.66 -2.63
CA ASN A 98 -8.42 18.65 -2.25
C ASN A 98 -7.54 18.34 -3.46
N VAL A 99 -6.33 18.87 -3.47
CA VAL A 99 -5.32 18.47 -4.45
C VAL A 99 -4.44 17.39 -3.81
N LEU A 100 -4.61 16.16 -4.29
CA LEU A 100 -3.79 15.02 -3.88
C LEU A 100 -2.61 14.86 -4.82
N MET A 101 -1.41 14.81 -4.27
CA MET A 101 -0.19 14.78 -5.07
C MET A 101 0.89 13.90 -4.46
N GLU A 102 1.82 13.48 -5.27
CA GLU A 102 3.06 12.85 -4.90
C GLU A 102 4.23 13.81 -4.98
N LEU A 103 5.08 13.75 -3.98
CA LEU A 103 6.43 14.32 -4.02
C LEU A 103 7.39 13.14 -4.10
N ILE A 104 8.08 12.98 -5.22
CA ILE A 104 9.01 11.88 -5.43
C ILE A 104 10.40 12.43 -5.80
N GLY A 105 11.44 11.94 -5.13
CA GLY A 105 12.81 12.40 -5.38
C GLY A 105 13.85 11.37 -4.99
N ASP A 106 15.03 11.50 -5.59
CA ASP A 106 16.19 10.63 -5.31
C ASP A 106 16.64 10.83 -3.87
N ALA A 107 16.51 9.78 -3.07
CA ALA A 107 16.84 9.80 -1.64
C ALA A 107 18.36 9.75 -1.36
N THR A 108 19.18 9.48 -2.38
CA THR A 108 20.63 9.41 -2.25
C THR A 108 21.33 10.77 -2.42
N GLN A 109 20.57 11.80 -2.82
CA GLN A 109 21.09 13.15 -2.97
C GLN A 109 21.30 13.81 -1.60
N ALA A 110 22.36 14.65 -1.49
CA ALA A 110 22.66 15.38 -0.25
C ALA A 110 21.52 16.29 0.19
N GLN A 111 20.78 16.82 -0.76
CA GLN A 111 19.53 17.58 -0.54
C GLN A 111 18.41 16.90 -1.35
N TRP A 112 17.37 16.48 -0.66
CA TRP A 112 16.20 15.90 -1.31
C TRP A 112 15.38 17.00 -1.99
N THR A 113 15.33 16.97 -3.32
CA THR A 113 14.59 17.92 -4.17
C THR A 113 13.57 17.11 -4.98
N PRO A 114 12.36 16.90 -4.44
CA PRO A 114 11.36 16.09 -5.12
C PRO A 114 10.73 16.85 -6.29
N GLU A 115 10.36 16.09 -7.31
CA GLU A 115 9.36 16.47 -8.30
C GLU A 115 7.97 16.31 -7.69
N THR A 116 7.00 17.08 -8.19
CA THR A 116 5.61 17.00 -7.77
C THR A 116 4.76 16.49 -8.90
N GLU A 117 3.90 15.52 -8.60
CA GLU A 117 2.91 14.98 -9.53
C GLU A 117 1.52 15.06 -8.89
N VAL A 118 0.60 15.77 -9.55
CA VAL A 118 -0.81 15.76 -9.17
C VAL A 118 -1.45 14.51 -9.77
N PHE A 119 -2.18 13.75 -8.96
CA PHE A 119 -2.78 12.51 -9.42
C PHE A 119 -3.94 12.77 -10.37
N GLU A 120 -3.86 12.18 -11.55
CA GLU A 120 -4.90 12.23 -12.59
C GLU A 120 -5.46 10.84 -12.91
N ASP A 121 -4.71 9.79 -12.65
CA ASP A 121 -5.13 8.43 -12.90
C ASP A 121 -5.96 7.84 -11.74
N ARG A 122 -6.93 7.00 -12.09
CA ARG A 122 -7.88 6.41 -11.15
C ARG A 122 -7.25 5.62 -9.99
N PRO A 123 -6.24 4.76 -10.21
CA PRO A 123 -5.62 4.00 -9.12
C PRO A 123 -4.96 4.90 -8.07
N HIS A 124 -4.23 5.95 -8.47
CA HIS A 124 -3.59 6.88 -7.54
C HIS A 124 -4.62 7.75 -6.82
N ILE A 125 -5.63 8.27 -7.54
CA ILE A 125 -6.73 9.04 -6.92
C ILE A 125 -7.47 8.20 -5.88
N ALA A 126 -7.88 6.97 -6.21
CA ALA A 126 -8.61 6.10 -5.29
C ALA A 126 -7.78 5.77 -4.04
N ARG A 127 -6.50 5.44 -4.20
CA ARG A 127 -5.59 5.14 -3.10
C ARG A 127 -5.38 6.35 -2.21
N SER A 128 -5.09 7.50 -2.80
CA SER A 128 -4.84 8.73 -2.06
C SER A 128 -6.07 9.24 -1.33
N ALA A 129 -7.27 9.11 -1.92
CA ALA A 129 -8.52 9.43 -1.26
C ALA A 129 -8.75 8.54 -0.02
N MET A 130 -8.43 7.25 -0.10
CA MET A 130 -8.51 6.33 1.05
C MET A 130 -7.49 6.71 2.14
N HIS A 131 -6.26 7.06 1.76
CA HIS A 131 -5.24 7.53 2.71
C HIS A 131 -5.68 8.83 3.39
N LEU A 132 -6.17 9.80 2.62
CA LEU A 132 -6.70 11.06 3.16
C LEU A 132 -7.83 10.78 4.16
N THR A 133 -8.83 9.98 3.79
CA THR A 133 -9.93 9.62 4.68
C THR A 133 -9.43 8.97 5.97
N SER A 134 -8.46 8.07 5.87
CA SER A 134 -7.86 7.43 7.05
C SER A 134 -7.15 8.46 7.94
N MET A 135 -6.42 9.40 7.35
CA MET A 135 -5.75 10.48 8.10
C MET A 135 -6.73 11.45 8.77
N GLN A 136 -7.89 11.70 8.16
CA GLN A 136 -8.96 12.52 8.76
C GLN A 136 -9.58 11.89 10.01
N LEU A 137 -9.54 10.57 10.11
CA LEU A 137 -10.10 9.80 11.23
C LEU A 137 -9.10 9.60 12.39
N THR A 138 -7.88 10.12 12.29
CA THR A 138 -6.86 10.03 13.34
C THR A 138 -6.33 11.40 13.74
N LYS A 139 -5.76 11.48 14.95
CA LYS A 139 -5.03 12.65 15.42
C LYS A 139 -3.51 12.50 15.28
N MET A 140 -3.04 11.36 14.82
CA MET A 140 -1.62 11.09 14.64
C MET A 140 -1.15 11.59 13.28
N THR A 141 -0.02 12.29 13.27
CA THR A 141 0.69 12.61 12.02
C THR A 141 1.52 11.40 11.55
N LEU A 142 1.89 11.35 10.28
CA LEU A 142 2.79 10.30 9.80
C LEU A 142 4.15 10.35 10.51
N ALA A 143 4.66 11.54 10.84
CA ALA A 143 5.90 11.70 11.60
C ALA A 143 5.80 11.09 13.01
N ASP A 144 4.64 11.23 13.68
CA ASP A 144 4.38 10.56 14.97
C ASP A 144 4.37 9.04 14.83
N VAL A 145 3.78 8.53 13.73
CA VAL A 145 3.76 7.10 13.43
C VAL A 145 5.16 6.55 13.26
N VAL A 146 6.01 7.21 12.46
CA VAL A 146 7.42 6.84 12.27
C VAL A 146 8.16 6.80 13.61
N LYS A 147 8.01 7.84 14.43
CA LYS A 147 8.64 7.92 15.76
C LYS A 147 8.20 6.76 16.67
N ARG A 148 6.90 6.44 16.68
CA ARG A 148 6.36 5.34 17.50
C ARG A 148 6.80 3.97 16.99
N ALA A 149 6.85 3.78 15.69
CA ALA A 149 7.34 2.55 15.09
C ALA A 149 8.82 2.32 15.44
N SER A 150 9.66 3.35 15.28
CA SER A 150 11.09 3.28 15.65
C SER A 150 11.33 3.00 17.14
N ALA A 151 10.40 3.40 18.01
CA ALA A 151 10.49 3.11 19.45
C ALA A 151 10.06 1.65 19.79
N GLN A 152 9.29 1.01 18.93
CA GLN A 152 8.76 -0.35 19.15
C GLN A 152 9.53 -1.43 18.39
N GLN A 153 10.18 -1.05 17.29
CA GLN A 153 10.93 -1.97 16.43
C GLN A 153 12.28 -1.35 16.07
N GLN A 154 13.35 -2.07 16.36
CA GLN A 154 14.70 -1.66 15.95
C GLN A 154 14.87 -1.76 14.43
N GLY A 155 15.42 -0.73 13.80
CA GLY A 155 15.67 -0.69 12.37
C GLY A 155 15.31 0.65 11.73
N THR A 156 15.26 0.66 10.40
CA THR A 156 14.94 1.84 9.60
C THR A 156 13.50 1.73 9.09
N VAL A 157 12.62 2.64 9.53
CA VAL A 157 11.26 2.74 8.97
C VAL A 157 11.37 3.23 7.53
N TYR A 158 10.84 2.47 6.58
CA TYR A 158 10.91 2.79 5.17
C TYR A 158 9.57 2.91 4.45
N SER A 159 8.46 2.57 5.14
CA SER A 159 7.11 2.79 4.61
C SER A 159 6.13 3.03 5.76
N VAL A 160 5.24 3.99 5.59
CA VAL A 160 4.09 4.25 6.47
C VAL A 160 2.87 4.53 5.61
N ILE A 161 1.88 3.65 5.70
CA ILE A 161 0.65 3.71 4.90
C ILE A 161 -0.55 3.57 5.85
N PRO A 162 -1.46 4.55 5.90
CA PRO A 162 -2.70 4.41 6.67
C PRO A 162 -3.66 3.47 5.96
N ALA A 163 -4.41 2.69 6.73
CA ALA A 163 -5.41 1.76 6.24
C ALA A 163 -6.59 1.68 7.18
N ILE A 164 -7.72 1.19 6.68
CA ILE A 164 -8.90 0.87 7.50
C ILE A 164 -9.03 -0.65 7.52
N ARG A 165 -8.94 -1.22 8.72
CA ARG A 165 -9.10 -2.66 8.94
C ARG A 165 -10.16 -2.89 10.02
N GLU A 166 -11.16 -3.70 9.74
CA GLU A 166 -12.24 -4.02 10.67
C GLU A 166 -12.91 -2.75 11.27
N GLY A 167 -13.06 -1.70 10.43
CA GLY A 167 -13.65 -0.43 10.84
C GLY A 167 -12.74 0.47 11.70
N GLN A 168 -11.48 0.10 11.90
CA GLN A 168 -10.51 0.89 12.64
C GLN A 168 -9.41 1.41 11.72
N VAL A 169 -8.96 2.62 11.99
CA VAL A 169 -7.77 3.16 11.32
C VAL A 169 -6.53 2.55 11.94
N VAL A 170 -5.67 2.03 11.09
CA VAL A 170 -4.36 1.51 11.44
C VAL A 170 -3.30 2.12 10.52
N PHE A 171 -2.04 1.99 10.91
CA PHE A 171 -0.91 2.29 10.05
C PHE A 171 -0.12 1.01 9.79
N ASP A 172 0.01 0.65 8.52
CA ASP A 172 0.93 -0.39 8.08
C ASP A 172 2.31 0.24 7.93
N VAL A 173 3.25 -0.24 8.73
CA VAL A 173 4.61 0.27 8.79
C VAL A 173 5.58 -0.83 8.43
N LEU A 174 6.48 -0.55 7.49
CA LEU A 174 7.55 -1.46 7.14
C LEU A 174 8.87 -0.95 7.72
N VAL A 175 9.59 -1.85 8.36
CA VAL A 175 10.87 -1.58 9.03
C VAL A 175 11.94 -2.51 8.47
N ALA A 176 13.02 -1.93 7.96
CA ALA A 176 14.23 -2.68 7.63
C ALA A 176 15.00 -2.99 8.92
N THR A 177 15.06 -4.26 9.29
CA THR A 177 15.76 -4.67 10.51
C THR A 177 17.28 -4.62 10.33
N PRO A 178 18.06 -4.59 11.42
CA PRO A 178 19.53 -4.64 11.33
C PRO A 178 20.07 -5.87 10.56
N GLU A 179 19.31 -6.96 10.55
CA GLU A 179 19.65 -8.20 9.82
C GLU A 179 19.32 -8.12 8.32
N GLY A 180 18.88 -6.94 7.83
CA GLY A 180 18.56 -6.73 6.42
C GLY A 180 17.24 -7.37 5.95
N ARG A 181 16.32 -7.63 6.88
CA ARG A 181 14.99 -8.19 6.58
C ARG A 181 13.91 -7.12 6.73
N SER A 182 12.82 -7.26 5.98
CA SER A 182 11.61 -6.48 6.20
C SER A 182 10.82 -7.03 7.39
N SER A 183 10.40 -6.14 8.28
CA SER A 183 9.45 -6.43 9.35
C SER A 183 8.21 -5.55 9.16
N HIS A 184 7.04 -6.15 9.26
CA HIS A 184 5.75 -5.45 9.19
C HIS A 184 5.22 -5.19 10.59
N LEU A 185 4.87 -3.95 10.86
CA LEU A 185 4.30 -3.49 12.10
C LEU A 185 2.98 -2.79 11.81
N THR A 186 1.89 -3.26 12.40
CA THR A 186 0.59 -2.57 12.32
C THR A 186 0.38 -1.78 13.60
N LEU A 187 0.24 -0.45 13.50
CA LEU A 187 -0.03 0.44 14.62
C LEU A 187 -1.49 0.87 14.63
N ASN A 188 -2.16 0.73 15.77
CA ASN A 188 -3.49 1.29 15.96
C ASN A 188 -3.43 2.83 15.99
N ALA A 189 -4.22 3.51 15.17
CA ALA A 189 -4.17 4.96 14.99
C ALA A 189 -4.68 5.76 16.21
N THR A 190 -5.43 5.12 17.12
CA THR A 190 -5.92 5.77 18.34
C THR A 190 -4.88 5.68 19.48
N THR A 191 -4.27 4.50 19.65
CA THR A 191 -3.36 4.25 20.78
C THR A 191 -1.89 4.40 20.42
N GLY A 192 -1.55 4.27 19.14
CA GLY A 192 -0.16 4.24 18.64
C GLY A 192 0.61 3.00 19.07
N LYS A 193 -0.06 1.96 19.58
CA LYS A 193 0.55 0.69 19.95
C LYS A 193 0.47 -0.29 18.80
N ALA A 194 1.48 -1.16 18.70
CA ALA A 194 1.44 -2.27 17.77
C ALA A 194 0.25 -3.17 18.10
N THR A 195 -0.53 -3.52 17.09
CA THR A 195 -1.50 -4.60 17.19
C THR A 195 -0.72 -5.90 17.01
N LYS A 196 -0.91 -6.85 17.92
CA LYS A 196 -0.35 -8.20 17.72
C LYS A 196 -1.02 -8.77 16.47
N GLU A 197 -0.24 -8.99 15.44
CA GLU A 197 -0.70 -9.74 14.29
C GLU A 197 -1.15 -11.12 14.80
N ARG A 198 -2.43 -11.43 14.60
CA ARG A 198 -2.91 -12.80 14.76
C ARG A 198 -2.19 -13.58 13.66
N ALA A 199 -1.21 -14.40 14.05
CA ALA A 199 -0.56 -15.29 13.11
C ALA A 199 -1.67 -15.96 12.28
N ALA A 200 -1.69 -15.69 10.98
CA ALA A 200 -2.62 -16.36 10.09
C ALA A 200 -2.36 -17.85 10.29
N ALA A 201 -3.38 -18.58 10.78
CA ALA A 201 -3.30 -20.02 10.85
C ALA A 201 -3.01 -20.49 9.42
N ARG A 202 -1.83 -21.07 9.23
CA ARG A 202 -1.53 -21.76 7.96
C ARG A 202 -2.59 -22.85 7.79
N PRO A 203 -3.23 -22.94 6.61
CA PRO A 203 -4.13 -24.03 6.30
C PRO A 203 -3.42 -25.38 6.33
#